data_519d5551a5b6b7d5e8df1f8a89628cfe
#
_entry.id   519d5551a5b6b7d5e8df1f8a89628cfe
#
_cell.length_a   1.000
_cell.length_b   1.000
_cell.length_c   1.000
_cell.angle_alpha   90.00
_cell.angle_beta   90.00
_cell.angle_gamma   90.00
#
_symmetry.space_group_name_H-M   'P 1'
#
loop_
_entity.id
_entity.type
_entity.pdbx_description
1 polymer ?
#
loop_
_entity_poly.entity_id
_entity_poly.type
_entity_poly.pdbx_seq_one_letter_code
_entity_poly.pdbx_strand_id
1 'polypeptide(L)'
;MRRTRALVRFCVCVLGLAAASVAGRGQEAELDRTWRNAMVFAPAGNSAGYERLEIAGLETYLAGRKSRPTALILYAHGCDGLSEISRETGRFLARAGYVLVAPDSFARLTKPVSCDPTQRIAGLHRAVLRWRQDELRYADGRIATITGLRDVPVVLMGHSEGAIAVATLTDAPAAARIMEGWTCHAGWPEYQGSAAPVGQPVLALVGESDPWFEAPVLHGDCGAYLKGPRQRSLVYRAPDYLAGKHWLSSDPATQVAILEFLNSAVNEKGN
;
A
#
# COMPACT_ATOMS: atom_id res chain seq x y z
N MET A 1 -39.67 -37.58 24.35
CA MET A 1 -39.13 -37.01 23.09
C MET A 1 -38.56 -35.57 23.23
N ARG A 2 -38.01 -35.14 24.40
CA ARG A 2 -37.48 -33.76 24.58
C ARG A 2 -35.95 -33.67 24.80
N ARG A 3 -35.21 -34.78 24.85
CA ARG A 3 -33.74 -34.79 25.12
C ARG A 3 -32.86 -34.82 23.85
N THR A 4 -33.36 -35.19 22.67
CA THR A 4 -32.59 -35.29 21.45
C THR A 4 -32.37 -33.94 20.73
N ARG A 5 -33.24 -32.93 20.96
CA ARG A 5 -33.07 -31.60 20.32
C ARG A 5 -31.98 -30.73 20.94
N ALA A 6 -31.63 -30.95 22.23
CA ALA A 6 -30.59 -30.17 22.92
C ALA A 6 -29.16 -30.59 22.49
N LEU A 7 -28.93 -31.91 22.23
CA LEU A 7 -27.61 -32.39 21.81
C LEU A 7 -27.24 -31.94 20.40
N VAL A 8 -28.22 -31.89 19.47
CA VAL A 8 -27.97 -31.46 18.08
C VAL A 8 -27.57 -29.98 18.01
N ARG A 9 -28.18 -29.12 18.84
CA ARG A 9 -27.79 -27.69 18.88
C ARG A 9 -26.39 -27.46 19.46
N PHE A 10 -25.94 -28.25 20.42
CA PHE A 10 -24.61 -28.12 21.02
C PHE A 10 -23.50 -28.57 20.09
N CYS A 11 -23.70 -29.66 19.31
CA CYS A 11 -22.73 -30.11 18.30
C CYS A 11 -22.54 -29.10 17.14
N VAL A 12 -23.63 -28.44 16.68
CA VAL A 12 -23.52 -27.46 15.60
C VAL A 12 -22.73 -26.22 16.03
N CYS A 13 -22.91 -25.74 17.26
CA CYS A 13 -22.12 -24.61 17.78
C CYS A 13 -20.63 -24.92 17.96
N VAL A 14 -20.27 -26.13 18.41
CA VAL A 14 -18.87 -26.53 18.62
C VAL A 14 -18.15 -26.73 17.27
N LEU A 15 -18.81 -27.30 16.28
CA LEU A 15 -18.24 -27.44 14.93
C LEU A 15 -18.06 -26.08 14.23
N GLY A 16 -18.99 -25.15 14.42
CA GLY A 16 -18.87 -23.78 13.86
C GLY A 16 -17.71 -22.99 14.46
N LEU A 17 -17.48 -23.08 15.78
CA LEU A 17 -16.36 -22.42 16.47
C LEU A 17 -15.00 -23.01 16.06
N ALA A 18 -14.90 -24.33 15.88
CA ALA A 18 -13.68 -24.99 15.44
C ALA A 18 -13.31 -24.61 14.00
N ALA A 19 -14.28 -24.56 13.08
CA ALA A 19 -14.06 -24.17 11.68
C ALA A 19 -13.61 -22.69 11.56
N ALA A 20 -14.22 -21.78 12.32
CA ALA A 20 -13.83 -20.37 12.35
C ALA A 20 -12.41 -20.17 12.87
N SER A 21 -11.99 -20.93 13.89
CA SER A 21 -10.63 -20.84 14.46
C SER A 21 -9.54 -21.40 13.51
N VAL A 22 -9.86 -22.38 12.67
CA VAL A 22 -8.93 -22.92 11.66
C VAL A 22 -8.77 -21.95 10.50
N ALA A 23 -9.87 -21.36 10.02
CA ALA A 23 -9.83 -20.36 8.95
C ALA A 23 -9.05 -19.11 9.35
N GLY A 24 -9.25 -18.61 10.59
CA GLY A 24 -8.51 -17.47 11.12
C GLY A 24 -7.00 -17.73 11.21
N ARG A 25 -6.60 -18.89 11.69
CA ARG A 25 -5.16 -19.28 11.74
C ARG A 25 -4.54 -19.42 10.35
N GLY A 26 -5.29 -19.90 9.36
CA GLY A 26 -4.83 -19.98 7.97
C GLY A 26 -4.59 -18.59 7.38
N GLN A 27 -5.48 -17.64 7.62
CA GLN A 27 -5.34 -16.25 7.16
C GLN A 27 -4.16 -15.55 7.82
N GLU A 28 -3.98 -15.69 9.13
CA GLU A 28 -2.85 -15.12 9.86
C GLU A 28 -1.52 -15.68 9.35
N ALA A 29 -1.43 -16.98 9.07
CA ALA A 29 -0.24 -17.59 8.48
C ALA A 29 0.09 -17.05 7.09
N GLU A 30 -0.90 -16.72 6.26
CA GLU A 30 -0.69 -16.08 4.96
C GLU A 30 -0.19 -14.63 5.12
N LEU A 31 -0.76 -13.86 6.03
CA LEU A 31 -0.32 -12.49 6.33
C LEU A 31 1.11 -12.46 6.88
N ASP A 32 1.44 -13.38 7.79
CA ASP A 32 2.80 -13.51 8.33
C ASP A 32 3.80 -13.91 7.22
N ARG A 33 3.39 -14.71 6.24
CA ARG A 33 4.20 -15.05 5.07
C ARG A 33 4.50 -13.82 4.21
N THR A 34 3.49 -12.99 3.91
CA THR A 34 3.69 -11.75 3.13
C THR A 34 4.59 -10.76 3.85
N TRP A 35 4.47 -10.67 5.17
CA TRP A 35 5.33 -9.84 6.01
C TRP A 35 6.78 -10.34 6.04
N ARG A 36 7.01 -11.63 6.29
CA ARG A 36 8.38 -12.20 6.35
C ARG A 36 9.15 -12.09 5.04
N ASN A 37 8.44 -12.00 3.92
CA ASN A 37 9.03 -11.77 2.60
C ASN A 37 8.96 -10.32 2.14
N ALA A 38 8.65 -9.38 3.05
CA ALA A 38 8.57 -7.97 2.71
C ALA A 38 9.90 -7.45 2.18
N MET A 39 9.84 -6.66 1.12
CA MET A 39 10.98 -5.90 0.61
C MET A 39 11.20 -4.68 1.49
N VAL A 40 12.44 -4.47 1.94
CA VAL A 40 12.81 -3.32 2.77
C VAL A 40 13.94 -2.56 2.12
N PHE A 41 13.76 -1.24 2.01
CA PHE A 41 14.82 -0.29 1.67
C PHE A 41 14.96 0.74 2.79
N ALA A 42 16.20 1.07 3.13
CA ALA A 42 16.51 2.01 4.20
C ALA A 42 17.70 2.90 3.81
N PRO A 43 17.84 4.11 4.39
CA PRO A 43 18.98 4.99 4.14
C PRO A 43 20.30 4.33 4.50
N ALA A 44 21.34 4.50 3.69
CA ALA A 44 22.68 4.04 4.05
C ALA A 44 23.27 4.87 5.21
N GLY A 45 24.21 4.27 5.96
CA GLY A 45 24.75 4.85 7.20
C GLY A 45 25.47 6.18 7.08
N ASN A 46 26.06 6.49 5.93
CA ASN A 46 27.07 7.52 5.80
C ASN A 46 27.00 8.36 4.51
N SER A 47 25.96 8.21 3.70
CA SER A 47 25.86 8.92 2.40
C SER A 47 24.41 8.96 1.90
N ALA A 48 24.17 9.68 0.79
CA ALA A 48 22.92 9.67 0.04
C ALA A 48 22.63 8.30 -0.65
N GLY A 49 23.09 7.21 -0.04
CA GLY A 49 22.88 5.83 -0.50
C GLY A 49 21.66 5.16 0.12
N TYR A 50 21.49 3.89 -0.20
CA TYR A 50 20.45 3.04 0.37
C TYR A 50 21.02 1.67 0.72
N GLU A 51 20.35 0.99 1.64
CA GLU A 51 20.56 -0.42 1.96
C GLU A 51 19.28 -1.20 1.68
N ARG A 52 19.42 -2.41 1.14
CA ARG A 52 18.33 -3.38 1.05
C ARG A 52 18.47 -4.34 2.23
N LEU A 53 17.40 -4.50 3.00
CA LEU A 53 17.38 -5.33 4.20
C LEU A 53 16.34 -6.45 4.06
N GLU A 54 16.54 -7.52 4.80
CA GLU A 54 15.47 -8.44 5.18
C GLU A 54 14.65 -7.82 6.31
N ILE A 55 13.34 -8.06 6.34
CA ILE A 55 12.46 -7.47 7.36
C ILE A 55 12.89 -7.86 8.79
N ALA A 56 13.43 -9.05 8.99
CA ALA A 56 13.95 -9.51 10.27
C ALA A 56 15.17 -8.71 10.76
N GLY A 57 15.92 -8.09 9.85
CA GLY A 57 17.08 -7.24 10.17
C GLY A 57 16.74 -5.78 10.46
N LEU A 58 15.50 -5.36 10.22
CA LEU A 58 15.12 -3.95 10.30
C LEU A 58 15.30 -3.38 11.73
N GLU A 59 14.91 -4.11 12.77
CA GLU A 59 15.06 -3.63 14.15
C GLU A 59 16.55 -3.48 14.55
N THR A 60 17.41 -4.42 14.16
CA THR A 60 18.86 -4.31 14.38
C THR A 60 19.46 -3.13 13.62
N TYR A 61 19.04 -2.91 12.37
CA TYR A 61 19.45 -1.76 11.57
C TYR A 61 19.08 -0.45 12.28
N LEU A 62 17.84 -0.31 12.75
CA LEU A 62 17.35 0.89 13.44
C LEU A 62 18.08 1.14 14.76
N ALA A 63 18.38 0.09 15.53
CA ALA A 63 19.12 0.17 16.78
C ALA A 63 20.55 0.71 16.58
N GLY A 64 21.16 0.44 15.44
CA GLY A 64 22.49 0.97 15.07
C GLY A 64 22.49 2.40 14.56
N ARG A 65 21.32 3.08 14.45
CA ARG A 65 21.21 4.44 13.89
C ARG A 65 21.21 5.52 14.97
N LYS A 66 21.88 6.62 14.70
CA LYS A 66 21.90 7.81 15.59
C LYS A 66 20.59 8.58 15.57
N SER A 67 19.85 8.52 14.48
CA SER A 67 18.58 9.22 14.29
C SER A 67 17.49 8.26 13.79
N ARG A 68 16.26 8.50 14.19
CA ARG A 68 15.09 7.80 13.64
C ARG A 68 14.84 8.24 12.21
N PRO A 69 14.24 7.39 11.35
CA PRO A 69 13.79 7.81 10.02
C PRO A 69 12.71 8.90 10.12
N THR A 70 12.68 9.81 9.17
CA THR A 70 11.69 10.91 9.10
C THR A 70 10.26 10.37 9.01
N ALA A 71 10.06 9.32 8.21
CA ALA A 71 8.83 8.55 8.13
C ALA A 71 9.12 7.14 7.61
N LEU A 72 8.17 6.25 7.83
CA LEU A 72 8.13 4.93 7.20
C LEU A 72 7.09 4.94 6.08
N ILE A 73 7.48 4.47 4.91
CA ILE A 73 6.58 4.26 3.78
C ILE A 73 6.15 2.80 3.78
N LEU A 74 4.87 2.54 4.09
CA LEU A 74 4.26 1.23 3.92
C LEU A 74 3.72 1.16 2.49
N TYR A 75 4.39 0.35 1.66
CA TYR A 75 4.18 0.35 0.22
C TYR A 75 3.39 -0.87 -0.25
N ALA A 76 2.34 -0.62 -1.03
CA ALA A 76 1.57 -1.64 -1.74
C ALA A 76 1.99 -1.70 -3.22
N HIS A 77 2.58 -2.82 -3.63
CA HIS A 77 3.03 -3.03 -5.01
C HIS A 77 1.87 -3.20 -6.01
N GLY A 78 2.12 -3.09 -7.30
CA GLY A 78 1.14 -3.35 -8.36
C GLY A 78 0.74 -4.82 -8.49
N CYS A 79 -0.13 -5.13 -9.44
CA CYS A 79 -0.67 -6.48 -9.68
C CYS A 79 0.37 -7.51 -10.15
N ASP A 80 1.55 -7.07 -10.56
CA ASP A 80 2.69 -7.91 -10.98
C ASP A 80 3.70 -8.21 -9.85
N GLY A 81 3.32 -7.96 -8.61
CA GLY A 81 4.18 -8.23 -7.45
C GLY A 81 5.26 -7.16 -7.21
N LEU A 82 6.30 -7.54 -6.44
CA LEU A 82 7.47 -6.71 -6.17
C LEU A 82 8.38 -6.62 -7.41
N SER A 83 8.00 -5.76 -8.33
CA SER A 83 8.64 -5.53 -9.63
C SER A 83 9.78 -4.49 -9.55
N GLU A 84 10.33 -4.08 -10.70
CA GLU A 84 11.32 -2.99 -10.77
C GLU A 84 10.74 -1.66 -10.28
N ILE A 85 9.45 -1.40 -10.53
CA ILE A 85 8.75 -0.22 -10.00
C ILE A 85 8.91 -0.13 -8.49
N SER A 86 8.62 -1.23 -7.78
CA SER A 86 8.75 -1.29 -6.31
C SER A 86 10.20 -1.07 -5.86
N ARG A 87 11.17 -1.64 -6.59
CA ARG A 87 12.60 -1.50 -6.28
C ARG A 87 13.11 -0.07 -6.48
N GLU A 88 12.77 0.58 -7.59
CA GLU A 88 13.18 1.97 -7.84
C GLU A 88 12.49 2.93 -6.87
N THR A 89 11.19 2.70 -6.57
CA THR A 89 10.49 3.46 -5.53
C THR A 89 11.21 3.35 -4.19
N GLY A 90 11.59 2.13 -3.78
CA GLY A 90 12.36 1.91 -2.55
C GLY A 90 13.72 2.61 -2.55
N ARG A 91 14.44 2.58 -3.67
CA ARG A 91 15.76 3.20 -3.82
C ARG A 91 15.71 4.72 -3.69
N PHE A 92 14.80 5.40 -4.41
CA PHE A 92 14.75 6.86 -4.35
C PHE A 92 14.28 7.37 -3.00
N LEU A 93 13.28 6.71 -2.39
CA LEU A 93 12.80 7.08 -1.06
C LEU A 93 13.85 6.83 0.03
N ALA A 94 14.59 5.73 -0.04
CA ALA A 94 15.66 5.45 0.92
C ALA A 94 16.82 6.44 0.80
N ARG A 95 17.21 6.84 -0.43
CA ARG A 95 18.18 7.92 -0.63
C ARG A 95 17.73 9.27 -0.05
N ALA A 96 16.43 9.50 0.00
CA ALA A 96 15.83 10.70 0.58
C ALA A 96 15.61 10.61 2.10
N GLY A 97 16.05 9.53 2.77
CA GLY A 97 15.99 9.39 4.22
C GLY A 97 14.79 8.65 4.78
N TYR A 98 13.93 8.08 3.92
CA TYR A 98 12.77 7.30 4.33
C TYR A 98 13.09 5.80 4.42
N VAL A 99 12.42 5.10 5.33
CA VAL A 99 12.39 3.62 5.32
C VAL A 99 11.16 3.18 4.54
N LEU A 100 11.34 2.30 3.57
CA LEU A 100 10.23 1.67 2.84
C LEU A 100 10.12 0.20 3.23
N VAL A 101 8.91 -0.23 3.56
CA VAL A 101 8.53 -1.63 3.80
C VAL A 101 7.38 -1.98 2.84
N ALA A 102 7.57 -3.01 2.03
CA ALA A 102 6.59 -3.49 1.06
C ALA A 102 6.30 -4.99 1.31
N PRO A 103 5.17 -5.36 1.93
CA PRO A 103 4.74 -6.75 2.03
C PRO A 103 4.69 -7.41 0.64
N ASP A 104 5.11 -8.67 0.55
CA ASP A 104 5.07 -9.45 -0.69
C ASP A 104 3.79 -10.28 -0.78
N SER A 105 2.77 -9.77 -1.46
CA SER A 105 1.52 -10.50 -1.67
C SER A 105 1.73 -11.81 -2.45
N PHE A 106 2.79 -11.91 -3.25
CA PHE A 106 3.10 -13.12 -4.03
C PHE A 106 3.83 -14.21 -3.21
N ALA A 107 4.19 -13.92 -1.97
CA ALA A 107 4.66 -14.92 -1.01
C ALA A 107 3.52 -15.80 -0.46
N ARG A 108 2.24 -15.45 -0.71
CA ARG A 108 1.08 -16.32 -0.37
C ARG A 108 1.15 -17.66 -1.07
N LEU A 109 0.58 -18.70 -0.47
CA LEU A 109 0.40 -20.00 -1.13
C LEU A 109 -0.48 -19.88 -2.37
N THR A 110 -1.61 -19.16 -2.26
CA THR A 110 -2.43 -18.78 -3.40
C THR A 110 -2.02 -17.38 -3.86
N LYS A 111 -1.38 -17.31 -5.00
CA LYS A 111 -0.89 -16.05 -5.56
C LYS A 111 -2.05 -15.16 -6.00
N PRO A 112 -1.99 -13.84 -5.73
CA PRO A 112 -3.06 -12.89 -6.06
C PRO A 112 -2.98 -12.45 -7.53
N VAL A 113 -3.01 -13.37 -8.48
CA VAL A 113 -2.99 -13.04 -9.92
C VAL A 113 -4.27 -12.31 -10.29
N SER A 114 -4.17 -11.05 -10.70
CA SER A 114 -5.29 -10.14 -10.97
C SER A 114 -5.14 -9.33 -12.24
N CYS A 115 -4.02 -9.44 -12.96
CA CYS A 115 -3.78 -8.74 -14.22
C CYS A 115 -2.96 -9.57 -15.20
N ASP A 116 -3.00 -9.15 -16.45
CA ASP A 116 -2.04 -9.52 -17.48
C ASP A 116 -1.26 -8.26 -17.91
N PRO A 117 -0.02 -8.06 -17.42
CA PRO A 117 0.78 -6.89 -17.77
C PRO A 117 1.12 -6.78 -19.25
N THR A 118 1.19 -7.92 -19.96
CA THR A 118 1.51 -7.96 -21.38
C THR A 118 0.40 -7.35 -22.22
N GLN A 119 -0.85 -7.64 -21.84
CA GLN A 119 -2.05 -7.14 -22.51
C GLN A 119 -2.59 -5.85 -21.88
N ARG A 120 -2.03 -5.41 -20.74
CA ARG A 120 -2.52 -4.29 -19.93
C ARG A 120 -3.99 -4.45 -19.52
N ILE A 121 -4.36 -5.67 -19.18
CA ILE A 121 -5.70 -6.01 -18.70
C ILE A 121 -5.62 -6.26 -17.20
N ALA A 122 -6.40 -5.49 -16.42
CA ALA A 122 -6.59 -5.72 -14.99
C ALA A 122 -7.99 -6.26 -14.72
N GLY A 123 -8.07 -7.29 -13.89
CA GLY A 123 -9.33 -7.84 -13.42
C GLY A 123 -9.77 -7.18 -12.11
N LEU A 124 -11.11 -7.13 -11.91
CA LEU A 124 -11.68 -6.71 -10.63
C LEU A 124 -11.81 -7.92 -9.71
N HIS A 125 -10.79 -8.18 -8.91
CA HIS A 125 -10.74 -9.31 -7.98
C HIS A 125 -10.95 -8.85 -6.54
N ARG A 126 -12.20 -8.79 -6.08
CA ARG A 126 -12.57 -8.37 -4.73
C ARG A 126 -11.80 -9.10 -3.61
N ALA A 127 -11.51 -10.39 -3.81
CA ALA A 127 -10.71 -11.14 -2.86
C ALA A 127 -9.27 -10.61 -2.79
N VAL A 128 -8.67 -10.31 -3.94
CA VAL A 128 -7.32 -9.74 -4.03
C VAL A 128 -7.27 -8.37 -3.35
N LEU A 129 -8.23 -7.47 -3.63
CA LEU A 129 -8.30 -6.17 -2.95
C LEU A 129 -8.33 -6.33 -1.43
N ARG A 130 -9.18 -7.22 -0.90
CA ARG A 130 -9.24 -7.50 0.55
C ARG A 130 -7.92 -8.03 1.08
N TRP A 131 -7.29 -8.97 0.39
CA TRP A 131 -5.98 -9.49 0.81
C TRP A 131 -4.92 -8.39 0.88
N ARG A 132 -4.87 -7.50 -0.12
CA ARG A 132 -3.94 -6.36 -0.15
C ARG A 132 -4.17 -5.39 1.01
N GLN A 133 -5.44 -5.11 1.33
CA GLN A 133 -5.81 -4.27 2.47
C GLN A 133 -5.48 -4.95 3.82
N ASP A 134 -5.71 -6.26 3.95
CA ASP A 134 -5.38 -7.01 5.15
C ASP A 134 -3.86 -7.10 5.37
N GLU A 135 -3.07 -7.20 4.29
CA GLU A 135 -1.61 -7.14 4.34
C GLU A 135 -1.10 -5.79 4.85
N LEU A 136 -1.70 -4.68 4.39
CA LEU A 136 -1.36 -3.35 4.89
C LEU A 136 -1.69 -3.19 6.37
N ARG A 137 -2.87 -3.64 6.82
CA ARG A 137 -3.26 -3.61 8.24
C ARG A 137 -2.32 -4.47 9.11
N TYR A 138 -2.01 -5.67 8.65
CA TYR A 138 -1.11 -6.58 9.33
C TYR A 138 0.29 -5.99 9.46
N ALA A 139 0.82 -5.45 8.37
CA ALA A 139 2.13 -4.82 8.35
C ALA A 139 2.19 -3.58 9.26
N ASP A 140 1.15 -2.73 9.27
CA ASP A 140 1.05 -1.58 10.18
C ASP A 140 1.11 -2.03 11.65
N GLY A 141 0.35 -3.07 12.02
CA GLY A 141 0.41 -3.66 13.35
C GLY A 141 1.79 -4.22 13.70
N ARG A 142 2.50 -4.84 12.75
CA ARG A 142 3.87 -5.34 12.96
C ARG A 142 4.88 -4.20 13.10
N ILE A 143 4.77 -3.14 12.28
CA ILE A 143 5.60 -1.93 12.37
C ILE A 143 5.49 -1.29 13.76
N ALA A 144 4.29 -1.20 14.31
CA ALA A 144 4.04 -0.63 15.64
C ALA A 144 4.77 -1.40 16.78
N THR A 145 5.15 -2.66 16.56
CA THR A 145 5.90 -3.46 17.54
C THR A 145 7.42 -3.26 17.46
N ILE A 146 7.94 -2.68 16.37
CA ILE A 146 9.38 -2.43 16.18
C ILE A 146 9.80 -1.21 16.99
N THR A 147 10.70 -1.40 17.96
CA THR A 147 11.11 -0.36 18.93
C THR A 147 11.55 0.95 18.28
N GLY A 148 12.31 0.89 17.20
CA GLY A 148 12.81 2.07 16.47
C GLY A 148 11.75 2.83 15.64
N LEU A 149 10.53 2.27 15.46
CA LEU A 149 9.48 2.81 14.60
C LEU A 149 8.21 3.24 15.37
N ARG A 150 8.12 3.02 16.65
CA ARG A 150 6.89 3.20 17.46
C ARG A 150 6.21 4.57 17.25
N ASP A 151 6.98 5.65 17.15
CA ASP A 151 6.47 7.02 16.99
C ASP A 151 6.81 7.63 15.63
N VAL A 152 7.29 6.80 14.70
CA VAL A 152 7.63 7.25 13.35
C VAL A 152 6.34 7.35 12.53
N PRO A 153 6.08 8.48 11.84
CA PRO A 153 4.90 8.59 11.00
C PRO A 153 4.90 7.52 9.91
N VAL A 154 3.78 6.80 9.76
CA VAL A 154 3.57 5.85 8.65
C VAL A 154 2.84 6.56 7.53
N VAL A 155 3.38 6.50 6.33
CA VAL A 155 2.74 6.95 5.08
C VAL A 155 2.39 5.74 4.25
N LEU A 156 1.14 5.64 3.83
CA LEU A 156 0.72 4.62 2.88
C LEU A 156 1.05 5.07 1.45
N MET A 157 1.74 4.25 0.69
CA MET A 157 1.99 4.51 -0.73
C MET A 157 1.65 3.26 -1.54
N GLY A 158 1.07 3.43 -2.71
CA GLY A 158 0.77 2.31 -3.60
C GLY A 158 0.88 2.68 -5.06
N HIS A 159 1.19 1.67 -5.89
CA HIS A 159 1.24 1.78 -7.33
C HIS A 159 0.20 0.85 -7.96
N SER A 160 -0.56 1.35 -8.96
CA SER A 160 -1.52 0.54 -9.72
C SER A 160 -2.56 -0.13 -8.80
N GLU A 161 -2.69 -1.44 -8.79
CA GLU A 161 -3.56 -2.18 -7.86
C GLU A 161 -3.26 -1.85 -6.39
N GLY A 162 -1.98 -1.65 -6.05
CA GLY A 162 -1.58 -1.19 -4.72
C GLY A 162 -2.11 0.21 -4.41
N ALA A 163 -2.22 1.10 -5.40
CA ALA A 163 -2.82 2.41 -5.23
C ALA A 163 -4.32 2.31 -4.94
N ILE A 164 -5.03 1.35 -5.54
CA ILE A 164 -6.45 1.05 -5.22
C ILE A 164 -6.56 0.61 -3.75
N ALA A 165 -5.71 -0.31 -3.32
CA ALA A 165 -5.71 -0.79 -1.95
C ALA A 165 -5.47 0.34 -0.94
N VAL A 166 -4.50 1.23 -1.21
CA VAL A 166 -4.20 2.41 -0.39
C VAL A 166 -5.35 3.43 -0.42
N ALA A 167 -5.92 3.70 -1.61
CA ALA A 167 -7.02 4.65 -1.76
C ALA A 167 -8.24 4.25 -0.94
N THR A 168 -8.62 2.97 -1.00
CA THR A 168 -9.86 2.44 -0.43
C THR A 168 -9.71 1.83 0.97
N LEU A 169 -8.49 1.79 1.52
CA LEU A 169 -8.24 1.28 2.86
C LEU A 169 -8.93 2.15 3.92
N THR A 170 -9.80 1.54 4.70
CA THR A 170 -10.37 2.12 5.92
C THR A 170 -9.59 1.65 7.16
N ASP A 171 -9.78 2.32 8.29
CA ASP A 171 -9.32 1.88 9.62
C ASP A 171 -7.80 1.66 9.74
N ALA A 172 -7.00 2.36 8.92
CA ALA A 172 -5.55 2.39 9.04
C ALA A 172 -5.10 3.83 9.33
N PRO A 173 -4.57 4.11 10.52
CA PRO A 173 -4.02 5.41 10.86
C PRO A 173 -2.74 5.63 10.02
N ALA A 174 -2.77 6.63 9.16
CA ALA A 174 -1.60 7.00 8.37
C ALA A 174 -1.40 8.51 8.39
N ALA A 175 -0.15 8.96 8.37
CA ALA A 175 0.20 10.36 8.32
C ALA A 175 -0.20 11.00 6.97
N ALA A 176 -0.12 10.22 5.89
CA ALA A 176 -0.49 10.63 4.54
C ALA A 176 -0.74 9.41 3.64
N ARG A 177 -1.27 9.65 2.43
CA ARG A 177 -1.38 8.63 1.37
C ARG A 177 -0.81 9.13 0.05
N ILE A 178 -0.16 8.22 -0.68
CA ILE A 178 0.29 8.46 -2.06
C ILE A 178 -0.26 7.35 -2.95
N MET A 179 -0.96 7.73 -4.00
CA MET A 179 -1.59 6.83 -4.96
C MET A 179 -1.03 7.11 -6.35
N GLU A 180 -0.21 6.21 -6.88
CA GLU A 180 0.39 6.35 -8.20
C GLU A 180 -0.22 5.36 -9.19
N GLY A 181 -0.59 5.85 -10.39
CA GLY A 181 -1.17 5.02 -11.44
C GLY A 181 -2.58 4.50 -11.09
N TRP A 182 -3.43 5.35 -10.53
CA TRP A 182 -4.83 5.08 -10.27
C TRP A 182 -5.69 6.33 -10.47
N THR A 183 -6.83 6.18 -11.13
CA THR A 183 -7.75 7.27 -11.47
C THR A 183 -8.82 7.53 -10.41
N CYS A 184 -8.98 6.68 -9.43
CA CYS A 184 -10.10 6.63 -8.50
C CYS A 184 -11.47 6.31 -9.16
N HIS A 185 -11.50 6.02 -10.46
CA HIS A 185 -12.72 5.67 -11.19
C HIS A 185 -12.79 4.15 -11.41
N ALA A 186 -13.93 3.55 -11.10
CA ALA A 186 -14.17 2.13 -11.30
C ALA A 186 -15.66 1.85 -11.45
N GLY A 187 -15.99 0.72 -12.13
CA GLY A 187 -17.35 0.22 -12.22
C GLY A 187 -17.86 -0.46 -10.95
N TRP A 188 -16.98 -0.66 -9.95
CA TRP A 188 -17.31 -1.30 -8.68
C TRP A 188 -17.11 -0.34 -7.53
N PRO A 189 -18.13 -0.12 -6.66
CA PRO A 189 -18.06 0.87 -5.57
C PRO A 189 -16.87 0.68 -4.63
N GLU A 190 -16.47 -0.57 -4.33
CA GLU A 190 -15.36 -0.89 -3.44
C GLU A 190 -13.97 -0.53 -3.99
N TYR A 191 -13.87 -0.24 -5.28
CA TYR A 191 -12.64 0.22 -5.94
C TYR A 191 -12.63 1.73 -6.15
N GLN A 192 -13.80 2.38 -6.04
CA GLN A 192 -13.98 3.77 -6.42
C GLN A 192 -13.58 4.74 -5.31
N GLY A 193 -12.93 5.84 -5.70
CA GLY A 193 -12.70 6.99 -4.83
C GLY A 193 -11.54 6.83 -3.85
N SER A 194 -11.64 7.58 -2.76
CA SER A 194 -10.67 7.59 -1.67
C SER A 194 -11.37 7.54 -0.32
N ALA A 195 -10.94 6.63 0.54
CA ALA A 195 -11.35 6.51 1.94
C ALA A 195 -10.53 7.40 2.89
N ALA A 196 -9.63 8.23 2.36
CA ALA A 196 -8.82 9.14 3.17
C ALA A 196 -9.72 10.15 3.91
N PRO A 197 -9.55 10.34 5.24
CA PRO A 197 -10.22 11.41 5.98
C PRO A 197 -9.91 12.78 5.35
N VAL A 198 -10.85 13.73 5.45
CA VAL A 198 -10.71 15.08 4.85
C VAL A 198 -9.43 15.79 5.32
N GLY A 199 -9.03 15.63 6.57
CA GLY A 199 -7.81 16.24 7.14
C GLY A 199 -6.51 15.50 6.79
N GLN A 200 -6.57 14.29 6.21
CA GLN A 200 -5.38 13.51 5.87
C GLN A 200 -4.78 14.01 4.56
N PRO A 201 -3.46 14.30 4.50
CA PRO A 201 -2.79 14.61 3.24
C PRO A 201 -2.87 13.45 2.24
N VAL A 202 -3.17 13.77 0.98
CA VAL A 202 -3.22 12.79 -0.12
C VAL A 202 -2.56 13.38 -1.36
N LEU A 203 -1.71 12.59 -1.99
CA LEU A 203 -1.19 12.84 -3.33
C LEU A 203 -1.60 11.69 -4.25
N ALA A 204 -2.42 11.98 -5.25
CA ALA A 204 -2.70 11.07 -6.35
C ALA A 204 -1.94 11.51 -7.60
N LEU A 205 -1.38 10.56 -8.34
CA LEU A 205 -0.57 10.80 -9.54
C LEU A 205 -1.09 9.90 -10.67
N VAL A 206 -1.41 10.49 -11.83
CA VAL A 206 -1.87 9.73 -13.00
C VAL A 206 -1.49 10.42 -14.30
N GLY A 207 -1.19 9.65 -15.34
CA GLY A 207 -1.11 10.11 -16.73
C GLY A 207 -2.51 10.19 -17.34
N GLU A 208 -2.85 11.30 -17.97
CA GLU A 208 -4.18 11.53 -18.57
C GLU A 208 -4.58 10.44 -19.59
N SER A 209 -3.59 9.90 -20.31
CA SER A 209 -3.74 8.87 -21.35
C SER A 209 -3.05 7.57 -20.93
N ASP A 210 -3.05 7.25 -19.63
CA ASP A 210 -2.49 6.00 -19.13
C ASP A 210 -3.18 4.80 -19.79
N PRO A 211 -2.44 3.92 -20.48
CA PRO A 211 -3.02 2.84 -21.29
C PRO A 211 -3.70 1.73 -20.48
N TRP A 212 -3.62 1.73 -19.16
CA TRP A 212 -4.36 0.83 -18.30
C TRP A 212 -5.81 1.28 -18.05
N PHE A 213 -6.13 2.55 -18.35
CA PHE A 213 -7.42 3.18 -18.05
C PHE A 213 -8.17 3.66 -19.29
N GLU A 214 -8.02 2.97 -20.43
CA GLU A 214 -8.70 3.31 -21.69
C GLU A 214 -10.22 3.09 -21.65
N ALA A 215 -10.70 2.17 -20.79
CA ALA A 215 -12.13 1.95 -20.65
C ALA A 215 -12.82 3.18 -20.04
N PRO A 216 -13.94 3.67 -20.62
CA PRO A 216 -14.58 4.94 -20.17
C PRO A 216 -14.92 4.98 -18.67
N VAL A 217 -15.25 3.85 -18.07
CA VAL A 217 -15.56 3.73 -16.63
C VAL A 217 -14.34 3.94 -15.72
N LEU A 218 -13.13 3.85 -16.27
CA LEU A 218 -11.86 4.03 -15.57
C LEU A 218 -11.22 5.39 -15.84
N HIS A 219 -11.74 6.17 -16.81
CA HIS A 219 -11.19 7.45 -17.21
C HIS A 219 -11.33 8.50 -16.13
N GLY A 220 -10.32 9.36 -16.00
CA GLY A 220 -10.33 10.51 -15.11
C GLY A 220 -9.12 10.54 -14.18
N ASP A 221 -9.32 11.17 -13.05
CA ASP A 221 -8.32 11.29 -11.99
C ASP A 221 -9.02 11.33 -10.62
N CYS A 222 -8.24 11.29 -9.56
CA CYS A 222 -8.79 11.28 -8.20
C CYS A 222 -9.39 12.62 -7.74
N GLY A 223 -9.23 13.72 -8.47
CA GLY A 223 -9.61 15.07 -8.02
C GLY A 223 -11.04 15.17 -7.50
N ALA A 224 -12.01 14.56 -8.21
CA ALA A 224 -13.42 14.58 -7.80
C ALA A 224 -13.69 13.86 -6.46
N TYR A 225 -12.79 13.00 -6.02
CA TYR A 225 -12.90 12.20 -4.79
C TYR A 225 -12.08 12.78 -3.64
N LEU A 226 -11.21 13.74 -3.89
CA LEU A 226 -10.36 14.40 -2.90
C LEU A 226 -11.07 15.67 -2.40
N LYS A 227 -11.41 15.73 -1.11
CA LYS A 227 -12.25 16.77 -0.51
C LYS A 227 -11.53 17.67 0.48
N GLY A 228 -10.30 17.32 0.85
CA GLY A 228 -9.53 18.03 1.86
C GLY A 228 -8.56 19.07 1.27
N PRO A 229 -8.24 20.12 2.02
CA PRO A 229 -7.32 21.17 1.54
C PRO A 229 -5.87 20.67 1.34
N ARG A 230 -5.52 19.51 1.94
CA ARG A 230 -4.20 18.87 1.81
C ARG A 230 -4.24 17.65 0.89
N GLN A 231 -5.31 17.54 0.07
CA GLN A 231 -5.50 16.44 -0.86
C GLN A 231 -5.44 16.98 -2.29
N ARG A 232 -4.59 16.39 -3.13
CA ARG A 232 -4.41 16.83 -4.51
C ARG A 232 -4.27 15.67 -5.47
N SER A 233 -4.77 15.85 -6.69
CA SER A 233 -4.53 14.99 -7.85
C SER A 233 -3.57 15.71 -8.79
N LEU A 234 -2.41 15.12 -9.05
CA LEU A 234 -1.44 15.59 -10.06
C LEU A 234 -1.65 14.77 -11.32
N VAL A 235 -2.12 15.42 -12.37
CA VAL A 235 -2.42 14.81 -13.66
C VAL A 235 -1.42 15.31 -14.69
N TYR A 236 -0.63 14.38 -15.25
CA TYR A 236 0.28 14.67 -16.37
C TYR A 236 -0.52 14.67 -17.67
N ARG A 237 -0.52 15.80 -18.37
CA ARG A 237 -1.30 16.02 -19.61
C ARG A 237 -0.38 16.26 -20.80
N ALA A 238 -0.84 15.93 -22.01
CA ALA A 238 -0.12 16.31 -23.23
C ALA A 238 0.17 17.83 -23.24
N PRO A 239 1.37 18.25 -23.71
CA PRO A 239 2.41 17.48 -24.39
C PRO A 239 3.43 16.78 -23.47
N ASP A 240 3.20 16.67 -22.15
CA ASP A 240 4.08 15.96 -21.23
C ASP A 240 4.16 14.47 -21.62
N TYR A 241 5.37 13.92 -21.72
CA TYR A 241 5.55 12.52 -22.06
C TYR A 241 5.02 11.54 -21.01
N LEU A 242 4.84 12.02 -19.76
CA LEU A 242 4.23 11.27 -18.67
C LEU A 242 2.72 11.10 -18.84
N ALA A 243 2.08 11.84 -19.74
CA ALA A 243 0.64 11.70 -20.01
C ALA A 243 0.24 10.26 -20.38
N GLY A 244 1.10 9.53 -21.08
CA GLY A 244 0.89 8.14 -21.48
C GLY A 244 1.61 7.10 -20.60
N LYS A 245 2.03 7.47 -19.38
CA LYS A 245 2.78 6.57 -18.50
C LYS A 245 1.93 6.08 -17.33
N HIS A 246 2.11 4.81 -17.01
CA HIS A 246 1.55 4.19 -15.82
C HIS A 246 2.50 4.27 -14.61
N TRP A 247 3.80 4.27 -14.85
CA TRP A 247 4.84 4.45 -13.84
C TRP A 247 5.44 5.85 -13.93
N LEU A 248 4.93 6.75 -13.10
CA LEU A 248 5.25 8.19 -13.13
C LEU A 248 6.49 8.52 -12.31
N SER A 249 6.70 7.82 -11.18
CA SER A 249 7.88 8.01 -10.32
C SER A 249 9.19 7.48 -10.92
N SER A 250 9.18 6.97 -12.16
CA SER A 250 10.39 6.77 -12.97
C SER A 250 11.03 8.11 -13.38
N ASP A 251 10.26 9.19 -13.38
CA ASP A 251 10.73 10.54 -13.73
C ASP A 251 11.26 11.29 -12.50
N PRO A 252 12.44 11.93 -12.58
CA PRO A 252 13.03 12.68 -11.47
C PRO A 252 12.16 13.84 -10.95
N ALA A 253 11.44 14.55 -11.83
CA ALA A 253 10.58 15.65 -11.39
C ALA A 253 9.36 15.12 -10.60
N THR A 254 8.83 13.96 -10.99
CA THR A 254 7.79 13.26 -10.21
C THR A 254 8.32 12.82 -8.85
N GLN A 255 9.56 12.30 -8.78
CA GLN A 255 10.19 11.97 -7.50
C GLN A 255 10.31 13.20 -6.59
N VAL A 256 10.73 14.36 -7.15
CA VAL A 256 10.77 15.62 -6.40
C VAL A 256 9.38 15.99 -5.86
N ALA A 257 8.33 15.94 -6.68
CA ALA A 257 6.97 16.24 -6.25
C ALA A 257 6.47 15.31 -5.12
N ILE A 258 6.84 14.03 -5.17
CA ILE A 258 6.56 13.07 -4.10
C ILE A 258 7.31 13.45 -2.81
N LEU A 259 8.59 13.80 -2.90
CA LEU A 259 9.41 14.17 -1.73
C LEU A 259 8.95 15.48 -1.09
N GLU A 260 8.58 16.48 -1.88
CA GLU A 260 7.99 17.73 -1.39
C GLU A 260 6.67 17.48 -0.64
N PHE A 261 5.81 16.63 -1.21
CA PHE A 261 4.58 16.23 -0.54
C PHE A 261 4.85 15.51 0.78
N LEU A 262 5.78 14.55 0.80
CA LEU A 262 6.16 13.82 2.01
C LEU A 262 6.69 14.76 3.09
N ASN A 263 7.60 15.67 2.72
CA ASN A 263 8.16 16.65 3.65
C ASN A 263 7.06 17.55 4.27
N SER A 264 6.12 18.05 3.47
CA SER A 264 4.99 18.81 3.97
C SER A 264 4.07 17.97 4.87
N ALA A 265 3.78 16.71 4.47
CA ALA A 265 2.83 15.87 5.17
C ALA A 265 3.29 15.41 6.56
N VAL A 266 4.61 15.18 6.74
CA VAL A 266 5.16 14.64 8.00
C VAL A 266 5.66 15.71 8.97
N ASN A 267 6.10 16.89 8.46
CA ASN A 267 6.66 17.96 9.31
C ASN A 267 5.59 18.87 9.93
N GLU A 268 4.41 18.99 9.34
CA GLU A 268 3.32 19.86 9.85
C GLU A 268 2.57 19.32 11.08
N LYS A 269 2.95 18.17 11.62
CA LYS A 269 2.42 17.67 12.92
C LYS A 269 3.10 18.30 14.14
N GLY A 270 4.04 19.21 13.95
CA GLY A 270 4.86 19.84 15.00
C GLY A 270 4.42 21.24 15.46
N ASN A 271 3.29 21.76 14.97
CA ASN A 271 2.74 23.04 15.43
C ASN A 271 1.36 22.88 16.05
#